data_066266143410093373f8de14b7586306
#
_entry.id   066266143410093373f8de14b7586306
#
_cell.length_a   1.000
_cell.length_b   1.000
_cell.length_c   1.000
_cell.angle_alpha   90.00
_cell.angle_beta   90.00
_cell.angle_gamma   90.00
#
_symmetry.space_group_name_H-M   'P 1'
#
loop_
_entity.id
_entity.type
_entity.pdbx_description
1 polymer ?
#
loop_
_entity_poly.entity_id
_entity_poly.type
_entity_poly.pdbx_seq_one_letter_code
_entity_poly.pdbx_strand_id
1 'polypeptide(L)'
;MAFVLAQSDSYSWPVTVEFPVDGGRFEKQTFDAEFKRLPQSRIEQVIERSNTDTIKDAEFAREIITGWKGITDPKGADVPYSNEALGKLLDVPLVSGAIVQAFFASLTGAKRKN
;
A
#
# COMPACT_ATOMS: atom_id res chain seq x y z
N MET A 1 -27.54 0.21 11.77
CA MET A 1 -27.01 0.36 10.42
C MET A 1 -27.03 -0.98 9.72
N ALA A 2 -27.45 -1.01 8.49
CA ALA A 2 -27.56 -2.27 7.77
C ALA A 2 -26.23 -2.65 7.13
N PHE A 3 -26.01 -3.93 6.93
CA PHE A 3 -24.88 -4.42 6.20
C PHE A 3 -25.19 -4.30 4.71
N VAL A 4 -24.34 -3.61 3.97
CA VAL A 4 -24.52 -3.44 2.54
C VAL A 4 -23.62 -4.43 1.81
N LEU A 5 -24.21 -5.33 1.04
CA LEU A 5 -23.45 -6.38 0.39
C LEU A 5 -22.46 -5.84 -0.64
N ALA A 6 -22.88 -4.87 -1.44
CA ALA A 6 -22.00 -4.31 -2.45
C ALA A 6 -21.21 -3.15 -1.86
N GLN A 7 -19.90 -3.33 -1.71
CA GLN A 7 -19.02 -2.30 -1.19
C GLN A 7 -18.42 -1.47 -2.33
N SER A 8 -17.84 -0.32 -2.01
CA SER A 8 -17.15 0.48 -3.02
C SER A 8 -15.99 -0.32 -3.59
N ASP A 9 -15.55 0.04 -4.81
CA ASP A 9 -14.47 -0.69 -5.47
C ASP A 9 -13.11 -0.45 -4.82
N SER A 10 -12.95 0.66 -4.15
CA SER A 10 -11.66 1.01 -3.55
C SER A 10 -11.88 1.86 -2.31
N TYR A 11 -10.81 2.04 -1.56
CA TYR A 11 -10.84 2.88 -0.36
C TYR A 11 -9.45 3.48 -0.13
N SER A 12 -9.42 4.62 0.55
CA SER A 12 -8.18 5.33 0.84
C SER A 12 -7.63 4.86 2.19
N TRP A 13 -6.32 4.64 2.26
CA TRP A 13 -5.68 4.15 3.47
C TRP A 13 -4.26 4.69 3.56
N PRO A 14 -3.82 5.15 4.73
CA PRO A 14 -2.47 5.72 4.85
C PRO A 14 -1.40 4.64 4.78
N VAL A 15 -0.32 4.97 4.09
CA VAL A 15 0.87 4.13 4.02
C VAL A 15 2.02 4.94 4.56
N THR A 16 2.71 4.42 5.58
CA THR A 16 3.86 5.08 6.17
C THR A 16 5.11 4.26 5.86
N VAL A 17 6.12 4.94 5.32
CA VAL A 17 7.40 4.32 5.01
C VAL A 17 8.44 4.95 5.91
N GLU A 18 9.25 4.13 6.56
CA GLU A 18 10.32 4.63 7.42
C GLU A 18 11.63 4.47 6.68
N PHE A 19 12.22 5.60 6.30
CA PHE A 19 13.47 5.60 5.55
C PHE A 19 14.65 5.81 6.48
N PRO A 20 15.74 5.05 6.33
CA PRO A 20 16.93 5.30 7.13
C PRO A 20 17.58 6.61 6.70
N VAL A 21 18.03 7.37 7.67
CA VAL A 21 18.76 8.61 7.42
C VAL A 21 19.99 8.61 8.31
N ASP A 22 20.80 9.65 8.16
CA ASP A 22 22.08 9.73 8.86
C ASP A 22 21.94 9.54 10.36
N GLY A 23 22.90 8.89 10.95
CA GLY A 23 22.97 8.75 12.39
C GLY A 23 22.17 7.59 12.96
N GLY A 24 21.79 6.64 12.12
CA GLY A 24 21.04 5.48 12.59
C GLY A 24 19.60 5.78 12.89
N ARG A 25 19.06 6.88 12.35
CA ARG A 25 17.69 7.28 12.58
C ARG A 25 16.82 6.94 11.39
N PHE A 26 15.51 7.05 11.57
CA PHE A 26 14.54 6.82 10.51
C PHE A 26 13.64 8.03 10.37
N GLU A 27 13.28 8.34 9.14
CA GLU A 27 12.36 9.42 8.84
C GLU A 27 11.09 8.81 8.28
N LYS A 28 9.94 9.16 8.84
CA LYS A 28 8.67 8.63 8.38
C LYS A 28 8.09 9.53 7.31
N GLN A 29 7.65 8.94 6.21
CA GLN A 29 6.94 9.66 5.17
C GLN A 29 5.65 8.91 4.90
N THR A 30 4.54 9.62 4.84
CA THR A 30 3.23 9.01 4.71
C THR A 30 2.50 9.56 3.49
N PHE A 31 1.82 8.69 2.79
CA PHE A 31 0.91 9.11 1.73
C PHE A 31 -0.37 8.28 1.83
N ASP A 32 -1.44 8.76 1.18
CA ASP A 32 -2.70 8.03 1.16
C ASP A 32 -2.77 7.21 -0.12
N ALA A 33 -2.83 5.91 0.02
CA ALA A 33 -2.97 5.02 -1.12
C ALA A 33 -4.46 4.72 -1.31
N GLU A 34 -4.86 4.58 -2.57
CA GLU A 34 -6.19 4.10 -2.85
C GLU A 34 -6.06 2.61 -3.16
N PHE A 35 -6.62 1.78 -2.29
CA PHE A 35 -6.52 0.33 -2.40
C PHE A 35 -7.77 -0.24 -3.03
N LYS A 36 -7.56 -1.21 -3.93
CA LYS A 36 -8.64 -1.96 -4.55
C LYS A 36 -9.16 -3.00 -3.54
N ARG A 37 -10.49 -3.15 -3.46
CA ARG A 37 -11.05 -4.19 -2.62
C ARG A 37 -10.94 -5.52 -3.35
N LEU A 38 -10.30 -6.48 -2.72
CA LEU A 38 -10.15 -7.81 -3.31
C LEU A 38 -11.16 -8.77 -2.69
N PRO A 39 -11.65 -9.75 -3.45
CA PRO A 39 -12.49 -10.78 -2.86
C PRO A 39 -11.68 -11.67 -1.92
N GLN A 40 -12.35 -12.28 -0.97
CA GLN A 40 -11.69 -13.12 0.03
C GLN A 40 -10.86 -14.23 -0.63
N SER A 41 -11.36 -14.80 -1.72
CA SER A 41 -10.65 -15.87 -2.42
C SER A 41 -9.30 -15.40 -2.92
N ARG A 42 -9.21 -14.15 -3.41
CA ARG A 42 -7.94 -13.63 -3.89
C ARG A 42 -6.98 -13.37 -2.74
N ILE A 43 -7.52 -12.86 -1.61
CA ILE A 43 -6.68 -12.61 -0.44
C ILE A 43 -6.07 -13.93 0.05
N GLU A 44 -6.86 -15.00 0.07
CA GLU A 44 -6.35 -16.29 0.49
C GLU A 44 -5.27 -16.81 -0.44
N GLN A 45 -5.42 -16.62 -1.75
CA GLN A 45 -4.39 -17.02 -2.69
C GLN A 45 -3.09 -16.27 -2.45
N VAL A 46 -3.17 -14.98 -2.17
CA VAL A 46 -1.97 -14.18 -1.94
C VAL A 46 -1.26 -14.64 -0.68
N ILE A 47 -2.01 -14.91 0.39
CA ILE A 47 -1.40 -15.39 1.63
C ILE A 47 -0.70 -16.71 1.39
N GLU A 48 -1.32 -17.63 0.67
CA GLU A 48 -0.72 -18.92 0.40
C GLU A 48 0.54 -18.79 -0.43
N ARG A 49 0.51 -17.96 -1.46
CA ARG A 49 1.68 -17.77 -2.32
C ARG A 49 2.79 -17.02 -1.60
N SER A 50 2.42 -16.13 -0.68
CA SER A 50 3.41 -15.43 0.11
C SER A 50 4.18 -16.42 0.99
N ASN A 51 3.48 -17.41 1.55
CA ASN A 51 4.11 -18.42 2.38
C ASN A 51 5.08 -19.29 1.60
N THR A 52 4.92 -19.37 0.29
CA THR A 52 5.81 -20.17 -0.55
C THR A 52 6.80 -19.30 -1.33
N ASP A 53 6.82 -17.99 -1.05
CA ASP A 53 7.71 -17.06 -1.72
C ASP A 53 7.48 -16.99 -3.22
N THR A 54 6.28 -17.22 -3.69
CA THR A 54 6.01 -17.20 -5.11
C THR A 54 5.43 -15.88 -5.60
N ILE A 55 5.17 -14.92 -4.69
CA ILE A 55 4.70 -13.61 -5.10
C ILE A 55 5.56 -12.57 -4.40
N LYS A 56 5.97 -11.56 -5.14
CA LYS A 56 6.80 -10.50 -4.60
C LYS A 56 5.95 -9.32 -4.18
N ASP A 57 6.41 -8.58 -3.19
CA ASP A 57 5.68 -7.43 -2.69
C ASP A 57 5.35 -6.43 -3.78
N ALA A 58 6.30 -6.18 -4.70
CA ALA A 58 6.07 -5.23 -5.77
C ALA A 58 4.95 -5.69 -6.70
N GLU A 59 4.88 -6.98 -6.97
CA GLU A 59 3.81 -7.52 -7.82
C GLU A 59 2.45 -7.35 -7.16
N PHE A 60 2.37 -7.64 -5.88
CA PHE A 60 1.10 -7.53 -5.18
C PHE A 60 0.72 -6.06 -5.00
N ALA A 61 1.70 -5.19 -4.71
CA ALA A 61 1.42 -3.77 -4.58
C ALA A 61 0.82 -3.21 -5.87
N ARG A 62 1.31 -3.66 -7.03
CA ARG A 62 0.72 -3.22 -8.30
C ARG A 62 -0.72 -3.64 -8.43
N GLU A 63 -1.05 -4.80 -7.91
CA GLU A 63 -2.41 -5.32 -8.03
C GLU A 63 -3.39 -4.52 -7.18
N ILE A 64 -2.96 -4.07 -6.00
CA ILE A 64 -3.89 -3.48 -5.03
C ILE A 64 -3.98 -1.97 -5.08
N ILE A 65 -2.99 -1.28 -5.66
CA ILE A 65 -3.01 0.17 -5.63
C ILE A 65 -3.61 0.71 -6.92
N THR A 66 -4.58 1.61 -6.79
CA THR A 66 -5.27 2.17 -7.95
C THR A 66 -5.14 3.68 -8.01
N GLY A 67 -4.52 4.29 -7.00
CA GLY A 67 -4.32 5.72 -6.98
C GLY A 67 -3.63 6.14 -5.71
N TRP A 68 -3.35 7.42 -5.57
CA TRP A 68 -2.75 7.94 -4.34
C TRP A 68 -2.95 9.44 -4.23
N LYS A 69 -2.68 9.96 -3.02
CA LYS A 69 -2.58 11.38 -2.74
C LYS A 69 -1.41 11.58 -1.79
N GLY A 70 -0.76 12.71 -1.89
CA GLY A 70 0.29 13.05 -0.95
C GLY A 70 1.68 12.63 -1.36
N ILE A 71 1.88 12.23 -2.62
CA ILE A 71 3.20 11.95 -3.13
C ILE A 71 3.66 13.17 -3.94
N THR A 72 4.83 13.69 -3.60
CA THR A 72 5.36 14.88 -4.24
C THR A 72 6.74 14.63 -4.78
N ASP A 73 7.18 15.48 -5.70
CA ASP A 73 8.55 15.44 -6.20
C ASP A 73 9.44 16.30 -5.28
N PRO A 74 10.76 16.33 -5.52
CA PRO A 74 11.65 17.10 -4.65
C PRO A 74 11.35 18.61 -4.61
N LYS A 75 10.61 19.11 -5.58
CA LYS A 75 10.24 20.52 -5.60
C LYS A 75 8.91 20.78 -4.90
N GLY A 76 8.27 19.75 -4.37
CA GLY A 76 7.02 19.89 -3.66
C GLY A 76 5.78 19.84 -4.53
N ALA A 77 5.93 19.55 -5.82
CA ALA A 77 4.78 19.44 -6.71
C ALA A 77 4.19 18.04 -6.64
N ASP A 78 2.87 17.95 -6.67
CA ASP A 78 2.20 16.66 -6.62
C ASP A 78 2.59 15.81 -7.81
N VAL A 79 2.81 14.52 -7.55
CA VAL A 79 3.05 13.53 -8.60
C VAL A 79 1.75 12.76 -8.80
N PRO A 80 1.07 12.94 -9.92
CA PRO A 80 -0.19 12.22 -10.14
C PRO A 80 0.05 10.75 -10.37
N TYR A 81 -0.93 9.93 -9.99
CA TYR A 81 -0.84 8.50 -10.17
C TYR A 81 -0.82 8.16 -11.66
N SER A 82 0.07 7.27 -12.05
CA SER A 82 0.10 6.70 -13.39
C SER A 82 0.85 5.39 -13.29
N ASN A 83 0.76 4.57 -14.33
CA ASN A 83 1.49 3.32 -14.37
C ASN A 83 2.98 3.56 -14.28
N GLU A 84 3.46 4.60 -14.95
CA GLU A 84 4.88 4.93 -14.94
C GLU A 84 5.30 5.41 -13.55
N ALA A 85 4.51 6.29 -12.94
CA ALA A 85 4.83 6.80 -11.61
C ALA A 85 4.79 5.68 -10.57
N LEU A 86 3.84 4.75 -10.72
CA LEU A 86 3.77 3.61 -9.81
C LEU A 86 5.03 2.76 -9.92
N GLY A 87 5.52 2.52 -11.14
CA GLY A 87 6.76 1.77 -11.32
C GLY A 87 7.93 2.43 -10.60
N LYS A 88 8.02 3.76 -10.69
CA LYS A 88 9.07 4.49 -10.01
C LYS A 88 8.93 4.40 -8.49
N LEU A 89 7.70 4.50 -7.99
CA LEU A 89 7.46 4.40 -6.56
C LEU A 89 7.86 3.03 -6.03
N LEU A 90 7.47 1.97 -6.74
CA LEU A 90 7.76 0.62 -6.28
C LEU A 90 9.23 0.25 -6.37
N ASP A 91 10.00 1.03 -7.13
CA ASP A 91 11.43 0.82 -7.23
C ASP A 91 12.19 1.46 -6.06
N VAL A 92 11.52 2.26 -5.25
CA VAL A 92 12.13 2.86 -4.06
C VAL A 92 12.18 1.78 -2.97
N PRO A 93 13.34 1.52 -2.38
CA PRO A 93 13.43 0.49 -1.35
C PRO A 93 12.46 0.74 -0.20
N LEU A 94 11.92 -0.35 0.35
CA LEU A 94 11.01 -0.36 1.49
C LEU A 94 9.57 0.02 1.15
N VAL A 95 9.31 0.62 -0.01
CA VAL A 95 7.96 1.12 -0.32
C VAL A 95 6.98 -0.01 -0.58
N SER A 96 7.34 -0.99 -1.42
CA SER A 96 6.38 -2.05 -1.73
C SER A 96 6.03 -2.87 -0.51
N GLY A 97 6.98 -3.14 0.37
CA GLY A 97 6.69 -3.84 1.62
C GLY A 97 5.75 -3.04 2.52
N ALA A 98 5.96 -1.72 2.59
CA ALA A 98 5.11 -0.86 3.40
C ALA A 98 3.69 -0.82 2.85
N ILE A 99 3.55 -0.79 1.53
CA ILE A 99 2.23 -0.81 0.90
C ILE A 99 1.49 -2.09 1.23
N VAL A 100 2.17 -3.24 1.11
CA VAL A 100 1.54 -4.53 1.38
C VAL A 100 1.16 -4.64 2.86
N GLN A 101 2.04 -4.19 3.76
CA GLN A 101 1.72 -4.21 5.18
C GLN A 101 0.51 -3.34 5.49
N ALA A 102 0.44 -2.14 4.91
CA ALA A 102 -0.68 -1.25 5.15
C ALA A 102 -1.98 -1.86 4.63
N PHE A 103 -1.91 -2.54 3.49
CA PHE A 103 -3.09 -3.18 2.93
C PHE A 103 -3.63 -4.25 3.89
N PHE A 104 -2.76 -5.13 4.39
CA PHE A 104 -3.22 -6.17 5.31
C PHE A 104 -3.66 -5.59 6.65
N ALA A 105 -3.01 -4.52 7.12
CA ALA A 105 -3.46 -3.87 8.34
C ALA A 105 -4.87 -3.30 8.17
N SER A 106 -5.18 -2.80 6.98
CA SER A 106 -6.52 -2.27 6.73
C SER A 106 -7.59 -3.35 6.79
N LEU A 107 -7.21 -4.60 6.49
CA LEU A 107 -8.16 -5.70 6.51
C LEU A 107 -8.34 -6.27 7.90
N THR A 108 -7.33 -6.17 8.74
CA THR A 108 -7.37 -6.81 10.06
C THR A 108 -7.76 -5.86 11.17
N GLY A 109 -7.81 -4.56 10.90
CA GLY A 109 -8.12 -3.58 11.92
C GLY A 109 -7.01 -3.40 12.94
N ALA A 110 -5.79 -3.81 12.62
CA ALA A 110 -4.69 -3.76 13.57
C ALA A 110 -4.41 -2.35 14.08
N LYS A 111 -4.68 -1.35 13.29
CA LYS A 111 -4.38 0.01 13.72
C LYS A 111 -5.29 0.51 14.82
N ARG A 112 -6.38 -0.19 15.11
CA ARG A 112 -7.27 0.25 16.15
C ARG A 112 -6.73 0.01 17.52
N LYS A 113 -5.72 -0.74 17.64
CA LYS A 113 -5.26 -1.00 18.89
C LYS A 113 -4.76 0.19 19.48
N ASN A 114 -4.81 0.63 20.24
CA ASN A 114 -4.27 1.74 20.79
C ASN A 114 -4.61 2.04 21.97
#